data_0bb68e981e355bc1b4c4acce2a980481
#
_entry.id   0bb68e981e355bc1b4c4acce2a980481
#
_cell.length_a   1.000
_cell.length_b   1.000
_cell.length_c   1.000
_cell.angle_alpha   90.00
_cell.angle_beta   90.00
_cell.angle_gamma   90.00
#
_symmetry.space_group_name_H-M   'P 1'
#
loop_
_entity.id
_entity.type
_entity.pdbx_description
1 polymer ?
#
loop_
_entity_poly.entity_id
_entity_poly.type
_entity_poly.pdbx_seq_one_letter_code
_entity_poly.pdbx_strand_id
1 'polypeptide(L)'
;MTLWPCRYSVAAVALSAILLSGCVGGRYDLAAGLKVDRSVKTSSIPGSSGDRVSDEATIRNAVSSLDLSRYQGDPIPWANSASGSAGVISRVAEIRDEGGTLCRDFTTTRHSYRGVAGYKGRACMTQSGDWSLLRFEQQS
;
A
#
# COMPACT_ATOMS: atom_id res chain seq x y z
N MET A 1 -10.74 37.88 -66.76
CA MET A 1 -10.45 38.30 -65.39
C MET A 1 -11.78 38.41 -64.64
N THR A 2 -12.22 37.33 -63.97
CA THR A 2 -13.51 37.30 -63.27
C THR A 2 -13.20 37.23 -61.76
N LEU A 3 -13.47 38.38 -61.12
CA LEU A 3 -13.40 38.51 -59.68
C LEU A 3 -14.61 37.78 -59.04
N TRP A 4 -14.39 36.63 -58.49
CA TRP A 4 -15.43 35.92 -57.74
C TRP A 4 -15.46 36.44 -56.29
N PRO A 5 -16.62 36.78 -55.75
CA PRO A 5 -16.72 37.59 -54.55
C PRO A 5 -16.47 36.73 -53.29
N CYS A 6 -15.70 37.32 -52.43
CA CYS A 6 -15.32 36.84 -51.06
C CYS A 6 -16.52 36.87 -50.09
N ARG A 7 -17.73 36.47 -50.52
CA ARG A 7 -18.95 36.55 -49.71
C ARG A 7 -19.18 35.31 -48.83
N TYR A 8 -18.52 34.22 -49.15
CA TYR A 8 -18.68 32.97 -48.37
C TYR A 8 -17.73 32.90 -47.19
N SER A 9 -16.62 33.60 -47.21
CA SER A 9 -15.64 33.58 -46.11
C SER A 9 -16.14 34.28 -44.85
N VAL A 10 -16.94 35.31 -44.98
CA VAL A 10 -17.48 36.05 -43.82
C VAL A 10 -18.58 35.24 -43.11
N ALA A 11 -19.41 34.51 -43.85
CA ALA A 11 -20.44 33.68 -43.30
C ALA A 11 -19.86 32.45 -42.55
N ALA A 12 -18.78 31.87 -43.06
CA ALA A 12 -18.10 30.75 -42.42
C ALA A 12 -17.41 31.14 -41.11
N VAL A 13 -16.81 32.32 -41.04
CA VAL A 13 -16.18 32.85 -39.81
C VAL A 13 -17.23 33.19 -38.75
N ALA A 14 -18.38 33.74 -39.14
CA ALA A 14 -19.45 34.07 -38.22
C ALA A 14 -20.08 32.78 -37.61
N LEU A 15 -20.20 31.71 -38.39
CA LEU A 15 -20.75 30.44 -37.89
C LEU A 15 -19.81 29.72 -36.94
N SER A 16 -18.49 29.86 -37.14
CA SER A 16 -17.47 29.27 -36.24
C SER A 16 -17.42 29.97 -34.87
N ALA A 17 -17.74 31.28 -34.80
CA ALA A 17 -17.74 32.02 -33.54
C ALA A 17 -18.91 31.65 -32.60
N ILE A 18 -20.00 31.12 -33.14
CA ILE A 18 -21.17 30.74 -32.34
C ILE A 18 -20.97 29.40 -31.63
N LEU A 19 -20.08 28.56 -32.14
CA LEU A 19 -19.81 27.23 -31.53
C LEU A 19 -18.84 27.26 -30.34
N LEU A 20 -18.15 28.40 -30.09
CA LEU A 20 -17.22 28.54 -28.97
C LEU A 20 -17.80 29.25 -27.74
N SER A 21 -19.04 29.69 -27.76
CA SER A 21 -19.68 30.39 -26.65
C SER A 21 -20.37 29.46 -25.63
N GLY A 22 -20.07 28.17 -25.67
CA GLY A 22 -20.72 27.13 -24.84
C GLY A 22 -20.16 26.94 -23.43
N CYS A 23 -19.36 27.84 -22.88
CA CYS A 23 -18.84 27.71 -21.52
C CYS A 23 -18.90 29.00 -20.72
N VAL A 24 -20.09 29.60 -20.59
CA VAL A 24 -20.29 30.68 -19.61
C VAL A 24 -21.52 30.40 -18.75
N GLY A 25 -21.26 30.01 -17.53
CA GLY A 25 -22.05 30.43 -16.40
C GLY A 25 -23.29 29.63 -16.06
N GLY A 26 -23.14 28.32 -15.89
CA GLY A 26 -23.96 27.68 -14.88
C GLY A 26 -23.17 27.73 -13.57
N ARG A 27 -23.46 28.67 -12.71
CA ARG A 27 -23.15 28.54 -11.28
C ARG A 27 -24.01 27.43 -10.71
N TYR A 28 -23.76 26.21 -11.11
CA TYR A 28 -24.21 25.07 -10.34
C TYR A 28 -23.28 25.04 -9.14
N ASP A 29 -23.78 25.55 -8.02
CA ASP A 29 -23.13 25.37 -6.74
C ASP A 29 -23.21 23.87 -6.40
N LEU A 30 -22.30 23.09 -7.01
CA LEU A 30 -22.15 21.66 -6.72
C LEU A 30 -21.79 21.43 -5.26
N ALA A 31 -21.35 22.48 -4.55
CA ALA A 31 -21.07 22.40 -3.13
C ALA A 31 -22.35 22.46 -2.27
N ALA A 32 -23.44 23.01 -2.78
CA ALA A 32 -24.70 23.09 -2.02
C ALA A 32 -25.46 21.75 -1.99
N GLY A 33 -25.19 20.83 -2.95
CA GLY A 33 -25.82 19.50 -3.00
C GLY A 33 -25.01 18.41 -2.32
N LEU A 34 -23.72 18.61 -2.11
CA LEU A 34 -22.88 17.72 -1.35
C LEU A 34 -23.01 18.09 0.13
N LYS A 35 -23.92 17.46 0.82
CA LYS A 35 -23.83 17.37 2.27
C LYS A 35 -22.55 16.61 2.60
N VAL A 36 -21.45 17.33 2.66
CA VAL A 36 -20.20 16.78 3.19
C VAL A 36 -20.51 16.43 4.64
N ASP A 37 -20.67 15.15 4.91
CA ASP A 37 -20.81 14.65 6.26
C ASP A 37 -19.49 14.92 7.00
N ARG A 38 -19.44 16.05 7.70
CA ARG A 38 -18.29 16.45 8.52
C ARG A 38 -18.16 15.60 9.78
N SER A 39 -19.08 14.64 10.00
CA SER A 39 -18.94 13.66 11.08
C SER A 39 -17.96 12.54 10.72
N VAL A 40 -17.60 12.40 9.45
CA VAL A 40 -16.51 11.51 9.06
C VAL A 40 -15.21 12.11 9.58
N LYS A 41 -14.86 11.74 10.79
CA LYS A 41 -13.51 11.95 11.31
C LYS A 41 -12.55 11.09 10.48
N THR A 42 -11.93 11.69 9.49
CA THR A 42 -10.74 11.10 8.81
C THR A 42 -9.52 11.12 9.73
N SER A 43 -9.74 11.32 11.01
CA SER A 43 -8.71 11.40 12.01
C SER A 43 -8.71 10.15 12.87
N SER A 44 -7.61 9.64 12.99
CA SER A 44 -7.11 8.46 13.67
C SER A 44 -7.16 7.25 12.76
N ILE A 45 -6.09 7.08 12.04
CA ILE A 45 -5.52 5.75 11.90
C ILE A 45 -5.55 5.20 13.34
N PRO A 46 -6.39 4.19 13.64
CA PRO A 46 -6.37 3.58 14.95
C PRO A 46 -4.92 3.16 15.19
N GLY A 47 -4.29 3.80 16.15
CA GLY A 47 -2.87 3.66 16.31
C GLY A 47 -2.52 2.22 16.58
N SER A 48 -1.90 1.59 15.61
CA SER A 48 -0.71 0.81 15.85
C SER A 48 -0.81 -0.63 16.37
N SER A 49 -1.71 -1.03 17.23
CA SER A 49 -1.72 -2.42 17.71
C SER A 49 -2.26 -3.36 16.63
N GLY A 50 -3.33 -3.00 15.96
CA GLY A 50 -3.91 -3.77 14.86
C GLY A 50 -2.99 -3.84 13.64
N ASP A 51 -2.40 -2.71 13.26
CA ASP A 51 -1.44 -2.66 12.15
C ASP A 51 -0.22 -3.53 12.43
N ARG A 52 0.31 -3.47 13.66
CA ARG A 52 1.46 -4.28 14.04
C ARG A 52 1.13 -5.77 14.01
N VAL A 53 0.01 -6.19 14.56
CA VAL A 53 -0.44 -7.60 14.54
C VAL A 53 -0.63 -8.09 13.10
N SER A 54 -1.21 -7.25 12.23
CA SER A 54 -1.39 -7.56 10.82
C SER A 54 -0.06 -7.69 10.07
N ASP A 55 0.91 -6.82 10.36
CA ASP A 55 2.26 -6.88 9.80
C ASP A 55 3.02 -8.13 10.27
N GLU A 56 2.95 -8.44 11.57
CA GLU A 56 3.53 -9.64 12.17
C GLU A 56 2.98 -10.92 11.52
N ALA A 57 1.68 -10.98 11.24
CA ALA A 57 1.06 -12.09 10.53
C ALA A 57 1.57 -12.21 9.08
N THR A 58 1.71 -11.08 8.38
CA THR A 58 2.25 -11.04 7.01
C THR A 58 3.69 -11.54 6.98
N ILE A 59 4.53 -11.05 7.88
CA ILE A 59 5.94 -11.45 8.00
C ILE A 59 6.05 -12.94 8.36
N ARG A 60 5.28 -13.42 9.36
CA ARG A 60 5.25 -14.84 9.73
C ARG A 60 4.90 -15.72 8.53
N ASN A 61 3.89 -15.35 7.75
CA ASN A 61 3.48 -16.11 6.56
C ASN A 61 4.60 -16.13 5.50
N ALA A 62 5.26 -15.02 5.26
CA ALA A 62 6.39 -14.96 4.35
C ALA A 62 7.56 -15.85 4.80
N VAL A 63 7.91 -15.80 6.08
CA VAL A 63 9.00 -16.62 6.66
C VAL A 63 8.64 -18.11 6.64
N SER A 64 7.40 -18.48 6.96
CA SER A 64 6.97 -19.86 7.02
C SER A 64 6.87 -20.53 5.64
N SER A 65 6.48 -19.77 4.62
CA SER A 65 6.33 -20.28 3.25
C SER A 65 7.66 -20.40 2.48
N LEU A 66 8.76 -19.92 3.05
CA LEU A 66 10.05 -19.92 2.38
C LEU A 66 10.61 -21.34 2.20
N ASP A 67 10.98 -21.69 0.97
CA ASP A 67 11.74 -22.92 0.68
C ASP A 67 13.23 -22.68 0.98
N LEU A 68 13.67 -23.10 2.17
CA LEU A 68 15.05 -22.91 2.60
C LEU A 68 16.06 -23.73 1.79
N SER A 69 15.64 -24.78 1.08
CA SER A 69 16.55 -25.55 0.22
C SER A 69 16.99 -24.75 -1.02
N ARG A 70 16.18 -23.76 -1.39
CA ARG A 70 16.43 -22.85 -2.52
C ARG A 70 16.84 -21.44 -2.07
N TYR A 71 16.74 -21.17 -0.79
CA TYR A 71 17.06 -19.86 -0.24
C TYR A 71 18.57 -19.65 -0.18
N GLN A 72 19.08 -18.70 -0.95
CA GLN A 72 20.51 -18.38 -1.04
C GLN A 72 20.91 -17.18 -0.18
N GLY A 73 20.02 -16.72 0.71
CA GLY A 73 20.24 -15.54 1.55
C GLY A 73 19.75 -14.23 0.94
N ASP A 74 19.07 -14.30 -0.20
CA ASP A 74 18.52 -13.11 -0.84
C ASP A 74 17.45 -12.43 0.01
N PRO A 75 17.40 -11.10 0.02
CA PRO A 75 16.37 -10.37 0.73
C PRO A 75 14.97 -10.67 0.19
N ILE A 76 14.01 -10.97 1.08
CA ILE A 76 12.64 -11.30 0.74
C ILE A 76 11.75 -10.08 1.01
N PRO A 77 11.23 -9.41 -0.02
CA PRO A 77 10.33 -8.29 0.18
C PRO A 77 8.98 -8.76 0.73
N TRP A 78 8.38 -7.95 1.60
CA TRP A 78 7.02 -8.14 2.08
C TRP A 78 6.27 -6.81 2.07
N ALA A 79 4.95 -6.87 1.92
CA ALA A 79 4.08 -5.72 2.00
C ALA A 79 2.71 -6.13 2.58
N ASN A 80 2.13 -5.24 3.36
CA ASN A 80 0.81 -5.40 3.95
C ASN A 80 -0.09 -4.24 3.53
N SER A 81 -1.02 -4.49 2.63
CA SER A 81 -1.94 -3.46 2.14
C SER A 81 -2.94 -2.98 3.19
N ALA A 82 -3.21 -3.77 4.22
CA ALA A 82 -4.14 -3.39 5.29
C ALA A 82 -3.56 -2.31 6.21
N SER A 83 -2.25 -2.34 6.47
CA SER A 83 -1.55 -1.36 7.30
C SER A 83 -0.78 -0.32 6.48
N GLY A 84 -0.57 -0.56 5.18
CA GLY A 84 0.32 0.22 4.34
C GLY A 84 1.80 0.06 4.67
N SER A 85 2.16 -0.94 5.49
CA SER A 85 3.55 -1.22 5.84
C SER A 85 4.21 -2.14 4.82
N ALA A 86 5.51 -2.00 4.66
CA ALA A 86 6.33 -2.86 3.82
C ALA A 86 7.74 -3.01 4.41
N GLY A 87 8.51 -3.97 3.90
CA GLY A 87 9.88 -4.14 4.33
C GLY A 87 10.58 -5.30 3.65
N VAL A 88 11.68 -5.70 4.24
CA VAL A 88 12.52 -6.77 3.70
C VAL A 88 12.91 -7.71 4.84
N ILE A 89 12.66 -9.01 4.64
CA ILE A 89 13.13 -10.07 5.51
C ILE A 89 14.51 -10.51 5.04
N SER A 90 15.42 -10.67 5.96
CA SER A 90 16.78 -11.14 5.70
C SER A 90 17.24 -12.10 6.80
N ARG A 91 18.31 -12.83 6.52
CA ARG A 91 18.96 -13.76 7.47
C ARG A 91 18.00 -14.79 8.06
N VAL A 92 17.19 -15.42 7.23
CA VAL A 92 16.32 -16.51 7.70
C VAL A 92 17.19 -17.76 7.96
N ALA A 93 17.15 -18.26 9.18
CA ALA A 93 17.86 -19.45 9.60
C ALA A 93 16.89 -20.42 10.29
N GLU A 94 16.90 -21.69 9.88
CA GLU A 94 16.11 -22.73 10.51
C GLU A 94 16.92 -23.33 11.67
N ILE A 95 16.27 -23.47 12.82
CA ILE A 95 16.85 -24.03 14.03
C ILE A 95 15.84 -24.98 14.69
N ARG A 96 16.32 -25.84 15.59
CA ARG A 96 15.45 -26.54 16.53
C ARG A 96 15.68 -25.98 17.93
N ASP A 97 14.60 -25.74 18.65
CA ASP A 97 14.68 -25.33 20.04
C ASP A 97 15.04 -26.51 20.96
N GLU A 98 15.15 -26.26 22.24
CA GLU A 98 15.49 -27.28 23.25
C GLU A 98 14.45 -28.41 23.32
N GLY A 99 13.21 -28.16 22.94
CA GLY A 99 12.12 -29.13 22.84
C GLY A 99 12.08 -29.86 21.48
N GLY A 100 13.01 -29.58 20.57
CA GLY A 100 13.04 -30.14 19.22
C GLY A 100 12.07 -29.50 18.23
N THR A 101 11.38 -28.43 18.64
CA THR A 101 10.44 -27.68 17.79
C THR A 101 11.19 -26.98 16.67
N LEU A 102 10.68 -27.11 15.46
CA LEU A 102 11.22 -26.43 14.30
C LEU A 102 10.91 -24.93 14.36
N CYS A 103 11.95 -24.11 14.34
CA CYS A 103 11.84 -22.66 14.38
C CYS A 103 12.64 -22.00 13.26
N ARG A 104 12.28 -20.77 12.92
CA ARG A 104 13.01 -19.90 11.98
C ARG A 104 13.29 -18.57 12.66
N ASP A 105 14.58 -18.29 12.84
CA ASP A 105 15.06 -16.97 13.25
C ASP A 105 15.25 -16.10 12.01
N PHE A 106 14.87 -14.83 12.10
CA PHE A 106 14.98 -13.90 11.00
C PHE A 106 15.20 -12.46 11.46
N THR A 107 15.66 -11.62 10.55
CA THR A 107 15.65 -10.16 10.72
C THR A 107 14.78 -9.56 9.64
N THR A 108 14.12 -8.44 9.95
CA THR A 108 13.32 -7.71 8.96
C THR A 108 13.35 -6.22 9.22
N THR A 109 13.16 -5.43 8.17
CA THR A 109 12.82 -4.02 8.29
C THR A 109 11.30 -3.86 8.20
N ARG A 110 10.79 -2.82 8.83
CA ARG A 110 9.42 -2.36 8.71
C ARG A 110 9.42 -0.88 8.38
N HIS A 111 8.90 -0.54 7.21
CA HIS A 111 8.63 0.82 6.77
C HIS A 111 7.14 1.08 6.97
N SER A 112 6.80 2.09 7.73
CA SER A 112 5.43 2.48 8.03
C SER A 112 5.33 3.99 8.09
N TYR A 113 4.13 4.54 8.28
CA TYR A 113 3.95 5.98 8.51
C TYR A 113 4.72 6.53 9.73
N ARG A 114 5.17 5.66 10.63
CA ARG A 114 6.00 6.02 11.79
C ARG A 114 7.50 6.05 11.49
N GLY A 115 7.89 5.71 10.27
CA GLY A 115 9.28 5.62 9.86
C GLY A 115 9.73 4.18 9.61
N VAL A 116 11.04 3.99 9.64
CA VAL A 116 11.73 2.71 9.38
C VAL A 116 12.33 2.18 10.66
N ALA A 117 12.09 0.91 10.95
CA ALA A 117 12.68 0.21 12.09
C ALA A 117 13.10 -1.21 11.70
N GLY A 118 14.16 -1.70 12.32
CA GLY A 118 14.62 -3.08 12.22
C GLY A 118 14.05 -3.95 13.32
N TYR A 119 13.80 -5.22 13.03
CA TYR A 119 13.27 -6.21 13.98
C TYR A 119 14.02 -7.52 13.89
N LYS A 120 14.08 -8.22 15.01
CA LYS A 120 14.44 -9.64 15.10
C LYS A 120 13.19 -10.43 15.45
N GLY A 121 12.97 -11.55 14.77
CA GLY A 121 11.82 -12.40 15.00
C GLY A 121 12.20 -13.87 15.09
N ARG A 122 11.34 -14.63 15.75
CA ARG A 122 11.36 -16.09 15.78
C ARG A 122 9.95 -16.60 15.54
N ALA A 123 9.79 -17.41 14.50
CA ALA A 123 8.57 -18.13 14.23
C ALA A 123 8.84 -19.64 14.42
N CYS A 124 7.94 -20.34 15.12
CA CYS A 124 8.07 -21.77 15.37
C CYS A 124 6.83 -22.52 14.92
N MET A 125 7.02 -23.76 14.50
CA MET A 125 5.95 -24.66 14.14
C MET A 125 5.24 -25.17 15.40
N THR A 126 3.92 -25.05 15.42
CA THR A 126 3.10 -25.60 16.52
C THR A 126 2.88 -27.11 16.32
N GLN A 127 2.35 -27.78 17.33
CA GLN A 127 1.99 -29.19 17.23
C GLN A 127 0.93 -29.49 16.17
N SER A 128 0.07 -28.50 15.84
CA SER A 128 -0.90 -28.60 14.75
C SER A 128 -0.29 -28.45 13.34
N GLY A 129 1.00 -28.09 13.25
CA GLY A 129 1.68 -27.84 11.98
C GLY A 129 1.62 -26.39 11.51
N ASP A 130 0.93 -25.53 12.26
CA ASP A 130 0.86 -24.11 11.96
C ASP A 130 2.12 -23.38 12.45
N TRP A 131 2.39 -22.22 11.87
CA TRP A 131 3.49 -21.38 12.34
C TRP A 131 2.96 -20.29 13.27
N SER A 132 3.65 -20.08 14.39
CA SER A 132 3.37 -19.03 15.38
C SER A 132 4.59 -18.14 15.54
N LEU A 133 4.39 -16.83 15.57
CA LEU A 133 5.44 -15.86 15.85
C LEU A 133 5.61 -15.77 17.37
N LEU A 134 6.73 -16.28 17.88
CA LEU A 134 7.00 -16.33 19.34
C LEU A 134 7.71 -15.07 19.83
N ARG A 135 8.48 -14.42 18.97
CA ARG A 135 9.22 -13.20 19.30
C ARG A 135 9.26 -12.27 18.12
N PHE A 136 9.06 -10.98 18.39
CA PHE A 136 9.20 -9.91 17.41
C PHE A 136 9.62 -8.63 18.13
N GLU A 137 10.91 -8.36 18.13
CA GLU A 137 11.53 -7.30 18.94
C GLU A 137 12.22 -6.28 18.05
N GLN A 138 12.00 -5.01 18.34
CA GLN A 138 12.68 -3.94 17.63
C GLN A 138 14.16 -3.93 18.02
N GLN A 139 15.00 -3.75 17.02
CA GLN A 139 16.43 -3.55 17.21
C GLN A 139 16.67 -2.07 17.53
N SER A 140 17.37 -1.81 18.60
CA SER A 140 17.86 -0.47 18.98
C SER A 140 19.16 -0.13 18.25
#